data_d4886d73cc5b7e8f9cb4a52ee1fc6e1b
#
_entry.id   d4886d73cc5b7e8f9cb4a52ee1fc6e1b
#
_cell.length_a   1.000
_cell.length_b   1.000
_cell.length_c   1.000
_cell.angle_alpha   90.00
_cell.angle_beta   90.00
_cell.angle_gamma   90.00
#
_symmetry.space_group_name_H-M   'P 1'
#
loop_
_entity.id
_entity.type
_entity.pdbx_description
1 polymer ?
#
loop_
_entity_poly.entity_id
_entity_poly.type
_entity_poly.pdbx_seq_one_letter_code
_entity_poly.pdbx_strand_id
1 'polypeptide(L)'
;MEIFIANKRLGEPYSDYVGRGHPLGNPFSHLSKKSHGAKYRKTRELAIFAYREWLTFQIENKNNIVVNALKDLRMRAKGGEVIKLGCFCHPKPCHAEVIREFILDERISFGEQNVK
;
A
#
# COMPACT_ATOMS: atom_id res chain seq x y z
N MET A 1 -3.18 16.45 2.40
CA MET A 1 -2.24 15.33 2.63
C MET A 1 -1.32 15.17 1.43
N GLU A 2 -0.04 15.06 1.69
CA GLU A 2 0.97 14.88 0.62
C GLU A 2 1.57 13.49 0.71
N ILE A 3 1.22 12.65 -0.25
CA ILE A 3 1.68 11.26 -0.30
C ILE A 3 2.24 11.01 -1.69
N PHE A 4 3.52 10.66 -1.73
CA PHE A 4 4.26 10.39 -2.97
C PHE A 4 4.74 8.96 -2.99
N ILE A 5 5.14 8.48 -4.16
CA ILE A 5 5.71 7.16 -4.34
C ILE A 5 7.14 7.32 -4.81
N ALA A 6 8.06 6.63 -4.16
CA ALA A 6 9.49 6.69 -4.46
C ALA A 6 10.01 5.31 -4.85
N ASN A 7 10.90 5.24 -5.83
CA ASN A 7 11.53 3.99 -6.25
C ASN A 7 12.85 3.81 -5.50
N LYS A 8 12.85 2.85 -4.58
CA LYS A 8 14.01 2.53 -3.76
C LYS A 8 15.20 2.02 -4.61
N ARG A 9 14.90 1.30 -5.69
CA ARG A 9 15.94 0.77 -6.58
C ARG A 9 16.71 1.88 -7.29
N LEU A 10 16.03 3.01 -7.58
CA LEU A 10 16.63 4.17 -8.22
C LEU A 10 17.29 5.12 -7.22
N GLY A 11 17.33 4.76 -5.94
CA GLY A 11 17.93 5.59 -4.91
C GLY A 11 17.07 6.79 -4.50
N GLU A 12 15.80 6.82 -4.88
CA GLU A 12 14.90 7.91 -4.48
C GLU A 12 14.62 7.85 -2.98
N PRO A 13 14.71 9.00 -2.28
CA PRO A 13 14.44 9.00 -0.85
C PRO A 13 12.98 8.63 -0.54
N TYR A 14 12.79 7.85 0.51
CA TYR A 14 11.46 7.46 0.98
C TYR A 14 11.38 7.58 2.51
N SER A 15 10.17 7.74 3.02
CA SER A 15 9.93 7.78 4.46
C SER A 15 9.44 6.44 4.99
N ASP A 16 8.67 5.70 4.20
CA ASP A 16 8.03 4.47 4.62
C ASP A 16 8.14 3.41 3.51
N TYR A 17 8.85 2.33 3.80
CA TYR A 17 8.93 1.20 2.88
C TYR A 17 7.64 0.38 2.99
N VAL A 18 6.99 0.14 1.84
CA VAL A 18 5.73 -0.61 1.79
C VAL A 18 5.83 -1.87 0.91
N GLY A 19 7.04 -2.34 0.68
CA GLY A 19 7.28 -3.55 -0.09
C GLY A 19 7.17 -4.83 0.73
N ARG A 20 7.72 -5.90 0.21
CA ARG A 20 7.66 -7.22 0.87
C ARG A 20 8.27 -7.17 2.25
N GLY A 21 7.61 -7.84 3.19
CA GLY A 21 7.99 -7.82 4.60
C GLY A 21 7.26 -6.77 5.42
N HIS A 22 6.69 -5.76 4.77
CA HIS A 22 5.85 -4.77 5.44
C HIS A 22 4.38 -5.24 5.45
N PRO A 23 3.60 -4.90 6.49
CA PRO A 23 2.16 -5.29 6.53
C PRO A 23 1.37 -4.87 5.29
N LEU A 24 1.78 -3.80 4.61
CA LEU A 24 1.13 -3.32 3.40
C LEU A 24 1.80 -3.83 2.12
N GLY A 25 2.77 -4.72 2.24
CA GLY A 25 3.44 -5.32 1.09
C GLY A 25 2.48 -6.15 0.25
N ASN A 26 2.70 -6.18 -1.06
CA ASN A 26 1.84 -6.93 -1.97
C ASN A 26 2.14 -8.44 -1.86
N PRO A 27 1.18 -9.27 -1.41
CA PRO A 27 1.40 -10.71 -1.36
C PRO A 27 1.36 -11.37 -2.75
N PHE A 28 0.87 -10.66 -3.77
CA PHE A 28 0.77 -11.19 -5.12
C PHE A 28 1.98 -10.78 -5.95
N SER A 29 2.30 -11.58 -6.98
CA SER A 29 3.44 -11.30 -7.84
C SER A 29 3.17 -11.75 -9.26
N HIS A 30 3.69 -11.00 -10.23
CA HIS A 30 3.66 -11.38 -11.64
C HIS A 30 5.01 -11.93 -12.10
N LEU A 31 6.01 -11.97 -11.21
CA LEU A 31 7.38 -12.29 -11.58
C LEU A 31 7.70 -13.78 -11.59
N SER A 32 7.11 -14.58 -10.71
CA SER A 32 7.44 -16.00 -10.63
C SER A 32 6.28 -16.84 -10.15
N LYS A 33 5.72 -17.64 -11.06
CA LYS A 33 4.71 -18.62 -10.74
C LYS A 33 5.27 -19.71 -9.82
N LYS A 34 6.51 -20.13 -10.08
CA LYS A 34 7.18 -21.19 -9.32
C LYS A 34 7.34 -20.80 -7.85
N SER A 35 7.70 -19.54 -7.60
CA SER A 35 7.95 -19.06 -6.23
C SER A 35 6.66 -18.65 -5.49
N HIS A 36 5.60 -18.27 -6.21
CA HIS A 36 4.43 -17.65 -5.61
C HIS A 36 3.16 -18.51 -5.68
N GLY A 37 3.13 -19.56 -6.52
CA GLY A 37 1.99 -20.47 -6.59
C GLY A 37 0.66 -19.76 -6.79
N ALA A 38 -0.26 -19.96 -5.85
CA ALA A 38 -1.60 -19.37 -5.90
C ALA A 38 -1.60 -17.84 -5.84
N LYS A 39 -0.51 -17.23 -5.42
CA LYS A 39 -0.37 -15.77 -5.35
C LYS A 39 0.25 -15.18 -6.61
N TYR A 40 0.60 -16.02 -7.56
CA TYR A 40 1.07 -15.57 -8.86
C TYR A 40 -0.09 -14.98 -9.66
N ARG A 41 0.18 -13.85 -10.31
CA ARG A 41 -0.76 -13.25 -11.26
C ARG A 41 -0.03 -13.04 -12.57
N LYS A 42 -0.73 -13.27 -13.67
CA LYS A 42 -0.15 -13.33 -15.02
C LYS A 42 0.50 -12.00 -15.44
N THR A 43 -0.04 -10.89 -14.98
CA THR A 43 0.48 -9.56 -15.32
C THR A 43 0.63 -8.69 -14.08
N ARG A 44 1.42 -7.62 -14.20
CA ARG A 44 1.56 -6.62 -13.15
C ARG A 44 0.20 -6.04 -12.77
N GLU A 45 -0.63 -5.73 -13.76
CA GLU A 45 -1.96 -5.14 -13.56
C GLU A 45 -2.87 -6.08 -12.77
N LEU A 46 -2.82 -7.37 -13.07
CA LEU A 46 -3.60 -8.37 -12.33
C LEU A 46 -3.10 -8.54 -10.90
N ALA A 47 -1.80 -8.43 -10.68
CA ALA A 47 -1.24 -8.48 -9.33
C ALA A 47 -1.67 -7.25 -8.51
N ILE A 48 -1.74 -6.08 -9.13
CA ILE A 48 -2.20 -4.85 -8.48
C ILE A 48 -3.70 -4.93 -8.20
N PHE A 49 -4.48 -5.46 -9.16
CA PHE A 49 -5.92 -5.67 -8.96
C PHE A 49 -6.19 -6.63 -7.80
N ALA A 50 -5.45 -7.73 -7.74
CA ALA A 50 -5.55 -8.69 -6.64
C ALA A 50 -5.20 -8.04 -5.30
N TYR A 51 -4.20 -7.15 -5.30
CA TYR A 51 -3.82 -6.40 -4.10
C TYR A 51 -4.95 -5.49 -3.64
N ARG A 52 -5.59 -4.79 -4.57
CA ARG A 52 -6.72 -3.89 -4.25
C ARG A 52 -7.85 -4.67 -3.57
N GLU A 53 -8.19 -5.84 -4.10
CA GLU A 53 -9.22 -6.68 -3.51
C GLU A 53 -8.78 -7.21 -2.14
N TRP A 54 -7.53 -7.63 -2.02
CA TRP A 54 -6.97 -8.11 -0.77
C TRP A 54 -6.99 -7.02 0.31
N LEU A 55 -6.57 -5.80 -0.05
CA LEU A 55 -6.53 -4.68 0.89
C LEU A 55 -7.95 -4.33 1.37
N THR A 56 -8.90 -4.28 0.45
CA THR A 56 -10.31 -4.04 0.79
C THR A 56 -10.80 -5.10 1.76
N PHE A 57 -10.50 -6.37 1.50
CA PHE A 57 -10.87 -7.47 2.38
C PHE A 57 -10.26 -7.30 3.78
N GLN A 58 -8.99 -6.93 3.88
CA GLN A 58 -8.33 -6.72 5.17
C GLN A 58 -8.99 -5.60 5.96
N ILE A 59 -9.39 -4.53 5.29
CA ILE A 59 -10.06 -3.41 5.94
C ILE A 59 -11.46 -3.83 6.41
N GLU A 60 -12.22 -4.49 5.57
CA GLU A 60 -13.57 -4.95 5.90
C GLU A 60 -13.59 -5.94 7.07
N ASN A 61 -12.57 -6.78 7.14
CA ASN A 61 -12.44 -7.78 8.21
C ASN A 61 -11.65 -7.26 9.40
N LYS A 62 -11.33 -5.97 9.41
CA LYS A 62 -10.67 -5.30 10.54
C LYS A 62 -9.37 -5.97 10.97
N ASN A 63 -8.54 -6.35 9.99
CA ASN A 63 -7.21 -6.89 10.28
C ASN A 63 -6.37 -5.78 10.93
N ASN A 64 -6.12 -5.90 12.22
CA ASN A 64 -5.48 -4.86 13.01
C ASN A 64 -4.10 -4.44 12.48
N ILE A 65 -3.30 -5.38 12.03
CA ILE A 65 -1.95 -5.07 11.54
C ILE A 65 -2.02 -4.19 10.30
N VAL A 66 -2.84 -4.57 9.34
CA VAL A 66 -3.01 -3.83 8.08
C VAL A 66 -3.70 -2.48 8.32
N VAL A 67 -4.80 -2.52 9.05
CA VAL A 67 -5.59 -1.31 9.32
C VAL A 67 -4.79 -0.29 10.11
N ASN A 68 -4.03 -0.73 11.12
CA ASN A 68 -3.22 0.18 11.91
C ASN A 68 -2.09 0.80 11.09
N ALA A 69 -1.53 0.05 10.13
CA ALA A 69 -0.50 0.60 9.24
C ALA A 69 -1.08 1.71 8.36
N LEU A 70 -2.28 1.50 7.81
CA LEU A 70 -2.97 2.50 6.99
C LEU A 70 -3.35 3.73 7.82
N LYS A 71 -3.87 3.48 9.00
CA LYS A 71 -4.28 4.55 9.93
C LYS A 71 -3.09 5.43 10.32
N ASP A 72 -1.96 4.80 10.64
CA ASP A 72 -0.74 5.53 11.00
C ASP A 72 -0.32 6.48 9.87
N LEU A 73 -0.26 5.97 8.64
CA LEU A 73 0.12 6.78 7.49
C LEU A 73 -0.86 7.95 7.27
N ARG A 74 -2.15 7.68 7.37
CA ARG A 74 -3.17 8.75 7.19
C ARG A 74 -3.04 9.82 8.26
N MET A 75 -2.90 9.42 9.51
CA MET A 75 -2.83 10.38 10.61
C MET A 75 -1.58 11.24 10.52
N ARG A 76 -0.45 10.66 10.14
CA ARG A 76 0.78 11.41 9.94
C ARG A 76 0.65 12.40 8.78
N ALA A 77 0.06 11.96 7.68
CA ALA A 77 -0.16 12.83 6.52
C ALA A 77 -1.13 13.97 6.86
N LYS A 78 -2.17 13.71 7.63
CA LYS A 78 -3.10 14.75 8.10
C LYS A 78 -2.42 15.73 9.03
N GLY A 79 -1.42 15.27 9.77
CA GLY A 79 -0.64 16.13 10.67
C GLY A 79 0.39 17.00 9.96
N GLY A 80 0.45 16.91 8.63
CA GLY A 80 1.37 17.74 7.84
C GLY A 80 2.65 17.05 7.41
N GLU A 81 2.83 15.78 7.79
CA GLU A 81 4.02 15.04 7.37
C GLU A 81 3.93 14.68 5.89
N VAL A 82 5.04 14.83 5.17
CA VAL A 82 5.14 14.40 3.78
C VAL A 82 5.51 12.92 3.77
N ILE A 83 4.60 12.09 3.24
CA ILE A 83 4.81 10.64 3.18
C ILE A 83 5.34 10.25 1.80
N LYS A 84 6.43 9.48 1.78
CA LYS A 84 7.00 8.93 0.55
C LYS A 84 7.03 7.42 0.68
N LEU A 85 6.13 6.76 -0.02
CA LEU A 85 5.99 5.29 0.01
C LEU A 85 7.07 4.67 -0.85
N GLY A 86 7.98 3.92 -0.22
CA GLY A 86 9.09 3.27 -0.93
C GLY A 86 8.66 1.95 -1.56
N CYS A 87 8.94 1.81 -2.85
CA CYS A 87 8.69 0.59 -3.60
C CYS A 87 9.82 0.35 -4.61
N PHE A 88 9.69 -0.70 -5.43
CA PHE A 88 10.70 -1.02 -6.46
C PHE A 88 10.20 -0.86 -7.89
N CYS A 89 8.97 -0.41 -8.07
CA CYS A 89 8.30 -0.41 -9.38
C CYS A 89 8.14 0.96 -10.01
N HIS A 90 7.94 2.00 -9.18
CA HIS A 90 7.67 3.34 -9.69
C HIS A 90 8.76 3.80 -10.69
N PRO A 91 8.44 4.41 -11.84
CA PRO A 91 7.14 4.92 -12.28
C PRO A 91 6.19 3.88 -12.91
N LYS A 92 6.56 2.61 -12.96
CA LYS A 92 5.64 1.57 -13.41
C LYS A 92 4.53 1.39 -12.36
N PRO A 93 3.32 0.96 -12.79
CA PRO A 93 2.21 0.73 -11.85
C PRO A 93 2.64 -0.18 -10.69
N CYS A 94 2.20 0.18 -9.49
CA CYS A 94 2.66 -0.47 -8.26
C CYS A 94 1.54 -0.47 -7.22
N HIS A 95 1.58 -1.45 -6.30
CA HIS A 95 0.62 -1.52 -5.20
C HIS A 95 0.66 -0.27 -4.29
N ALA A 96 1.79 0.44 -4.26
CA ALA A 96 1.90 1.67 -3.48
C ALA A 96 0.90 2.74 -3.95
N GLU A 97 0.53 2.73 -5.23
CA GLU A 97 -0.49 3.64 -5.75
C GLU A 97 -1.87 3.32 -5.16
N VAL A 98 -2.15 2.04 -4.93
CA VAL A 98 -3.40 1.61 -4.27
C VAL A 98 -3.40 2.09 -2.82
N ILE A 99 -2.29 1.93 -2.11
CA ILE A 99 -2.16 2.41 -0.73
C ILE A 99 -2.42 3.92 -0.67
N ARG A 100 -1.77 4.67 -1.55
CA ARG A 100 -1.95 6.12 -1.63
C ARG A 100 -3.41 6.50 -1.86
N GLU A 101 -4.04 5.84 -2.82
CA GLU A 101 -5.45 6.08 -3.16
C GLU A 101 -6.35 5.83 -1.94
N PHE A 102 -6.14 4.72 -1.22
CA PHE A 102 -6.95 4.36 -0.06
C PHE A 102 -6.76 5.34 1.09
N ILE A 103 -5.53 5.79 1.31
CA ILE A 103 -5.24 6.78 2.37
C ILE A 103 -5.91 8.12 2.04
N LEU A 104 -5.88 8.54 0.78
CA LEU A 104 -6.46 9.82 0.34
C LEU A 104 -7.99 9.77 0.28
N ASP A 105 -8.59 8.59 0.19
CA ASP A 105 -10.04 8.44 0.13
C ASP A 105 -10.62 8.41 1.54
N GLU A 106 -11.05 9.55 2.02
CA GLU A 106 -11.57 9.68 3.39
C GLU A 106 -12.93 9.02 3.61
N ARG A 107 -13.55 8.50 2.56
CA ARG A 107 -14.75 7.66 2.69
C ARG A 107 -14.40 6.30 3.29
N ILE A 108 -13.13 5.89 3.16
CA ILE A 108 -12.65 4.64 3.74
C ILE A 108 -12.18 4.94 5.16
N SER A 109 -12.80 4.28 6.15
CA SER A 109 -12.43 4.45 7.55
C SER A 109 -11.41 3.39 7.97
N PHE A 110 -10.37 3.82 8.67
CA PHE A 110 -9.39 2.94 9.29
C PHE A 110 -9.58 2.88 10.81
N GLY A 111 -10.77 3.28 11.29
CA GLY A 111 -11.04 3.28 12.72
C GLY A 111 -10.43 4.46 13.46
N GLU A 112 -9.99 5.52 12.75
CA GLU A 112 -9.56 6.75 13.39
C GLU A 112 -10.75 7.47 14.02
N GLN A 113 -10.51 8.12 15.16
CA GLN A 113 -11.56 8.88 15.82
C GLN A 113 -11.79 10.20 15.11
N ASN A 114 -13.07 10.45 14.79
CA ASN A 114 -13.46 11.76 14.29
C ASN A 114 -13.55 12.70 15.48
N VAL A 115 -12.52 13.51 15.66
CA VAL A 115 -12.54 14.57 16.64
C VAL A 115 -13.29 15.74 16.01
N LYS A 116 -14.40 16.02 16.59
CA LYS A 116 -15.20 17.17 16.14
C LYS A 116 -14.78 18.42 16.89
#